data_7e31429ca25b58e23ea381938e10ee18
#
_entry.id   7e31429ca25b58e23ea381938e10ee18
#
_cell.length_a   1.000
_cell.length_b   1.000
_cell.length_c   1.000
_cell.angle_alpha   90.00
_cell.angle_beta   90.00
_cell.angle_gamma   90.00
#
_symmetry.space_group_name_H-M   'P 1'
#
loop_
_entity.id
_entity.type
_entity.pdbx_description
1 polymer ?
#
loop_
_entity_poly.entity_id
_entity_poly.type
_entity_poly.pdbx_seq_one_letter_code
_entity_poly.pdbx_strand_id
1 'polypeptide(L)'
;TDAASDANYNFTIDTKGNGYTNGSKLYLNKVNDTAEATIEYKTGKYDQNGKAEGNIGPNKVTITAVDQAVVNGFDVRIDKATTTKFDKAKDSKKLAVKDPTQYAAFLKIKDANGNEIKDYNKYKVESSDKATLMLGASTLDSKHSVNVTAVKAGTAYILIKKDNKIVGSVAVEIVAERTVATLELDSYNVTLSKQLKNTKTVTATVKDQYGDDIAAKLSVECLSTDVSNLSTSAVAGSTYYT
;
A
#
# COMPACT_ATOMS: atom_id res chain seq x y z
N THR A 1 15.93 -15.57 0.87
CA THR A 1 15.33 -16.88 0.62
C THR A 1 16.42 -17.91 0.78
N ASP A 2 16.26 -18.80 1.77
CA ASP A 2 17.22 -19.82 2.14
C ASP A 2 17.28 -20.96 1.10
N ALA A 3 17.78 -20.65 -0.08
CA ALA A 3 18.12 -21.67 -1.07
C ALA A 3 19.31 -22.55 -0.61
N ALA A 4 19.99 -22.17 0.45
CA ALA A 4 21.17 -22.88 0.96
C ALA A 4 20.85 -24.14 1.78
N SER A 5 19.59 -24.39 2.12
CA SER A 5 19.19 -25.56 2.90
C SER A 5 18.60 -26.71 2.07
N ASP A 6 18.31 -26.49 0.79
CA ASP A 6 17.81 -27.55 -0.08
C ASP A 6 18.96 -28.17 -0.87
N ALA A 7 19.25 -29.43 -0.60
CA ALA A 7 20.31 -30.24 -1.27
C ALA A 7 20.14 -30.33 -2.80
N ASN A 8 19.00 -29.90 -3.34
CA ASN A 8 18.68 -29.91 -4.76
C ASN A 8 19.14 -28.64 -5.50
N TYR A 9 19.64 -27.62 -4.79
CA TYR A 9 20.12 -26.40 -5.42
C TYR A 9 21.65 -26.34 -5.49
N ASN A 10 22.18 -26.03 -6.64
CA ASN A 10 23.57 -25.64 -6.80
C ASN A 10 23.62 -24.12 -7.01
N PHE A 11 24.32 -23.43 -6.12
CA PHE A 11 24.51 -22.00 -6.18
C PHE A 11 26.00 -21.70 -6.26
N THR A 12 26.42 -21.09 -7.37
CA THR A 12 27.79 -20.63 -7.57
C THR A 12 27.81 -19.13 -7.76
N ILE A 13 28.75 -18.47 -7.11
CA ILE A 13 29.01 -17.04 -7.27
C ILE A 13 30.43 -16.89 -7.80
N ASP A 14 30.54 -16.27 -8.97
CA ASP A 14 31.84 -15.86 -9.53
C ASP A 14 31.94 -14.34 -9.42
N THR A 15 33.05 -13.86 -8.84
CA THR A 15 33.27 -12.44 -8.61
C THR A 15 34.33 -11.91 -9.57
N LYS A 16 34.03 -10.76 -10.20
CA LYS A 16 34.99 -9.96 -10.96
C LYS A 16 35.35 -8.73 -10.14
N GLY A 17 36.58 -8.28 -10.22
CA GLY A 17 37.10 -7.16 -9.43
C GLY A 17 37.52 -7.61 -8.03
N ASN A 18 37.28 -6.79 -7.01
CA ASN A 18 37.69 -7.04 -5.63
C ASN A 18 36.56 -7.59 -4.72
N GLY A 19 35.53 -8.18 -5.32
CA GLY A 19 34.45 -8.84 -4.60
C GLY A 19 34.88 -10.16 -3.97
N TYR A 20 34.23 -10.54 -2.89
CA TYR A 20 34.43 -11.83 -2.24
C TYR A 20 33.12 -12.38 -1.70
N THR A 21 33.07 -13.69 -1.48
CA THR A 21 31.93 -14.38 -0.88
C THR A 21 32.25 -14.82 0.54
N ASN A 22 31.26 -14.75 1.42
CA ASN A 22 31.30 -15.32 2.75
C ASN A 22 29.99 -16.07 3.00
N GLY A 23 30.04 -17.38 2.91
CA GLY A 23 28.87 -18.24 2.89
C GLY A 23 27.95 -17.90 1.70
N SER A 24 26.66 -17.69 1.95
CA SER A 24 25.67 -17.32 0.93
C SER A 24 25.60 -15.80 0.63
N LYS A 25 26.53 -15.02 1.17
CA LYS A 25 26.58 -13.56 1.01
C LYS A 25 27.70 -13.15 0.06
N LEU A 26 27.38 -12.26 -0.86
CA LEU A 26 28.32 -11.63 -1.77
C LEU A 26 28.65 -10.22 -1.26
N TYR A 27 29.94 -9.87 -1.27
CA TYR A 27 30.44 -8.55 -0.94
C TYR A 27 31.19 -7.98 -2.16
N LEU A 28 30.86 -6.77 -2.57
CA LEU A 28 31.56 -6.02 -3.60
C LEU A 28 32.21 -4.79 -2.94
N ASN A 29 33.49 -4.60 -3.15
CA ASN A 29 34.30 -3.63 -2.38
C ASN A 29 34.39 -2.26 -3.05
N LYS A 30 34.22 -2.19 -4.36
CA LYS A 30 34.34 -0.94 -5.12
C LYS A 30 33.12 -0.73 -6.00
N VAL A 31 32.78 0.53 -6.23
CA VAL A 31 31.81 0.95 -7.23
C VAL A 31 32.23 0.39 -8.60
N ASN A 32 31.24 -0.10 -9.33
CA ASN A 32 31.40 -0.80 -10.62
C ASN A 32 32.04 -2.20 -10.56
N ASP A 33 32.38 -2.71 -9.38
CA ASP A 33 32.66 -4.15 -9.26
C ASP A 33 31.42 -4.94 -9.67
N THR A 34 31.63 -6.04 -10.37
CA THR A 34 30.55 -6.93 -10.80
C THR A 34 30.77 -8.34 -10.29
N ALA A 35 29.70 -9.01 -9.99
CA ALA A 35 29.67 -10.43 -9.72
C ALA A 35 28.58 -11.10 -10.57
N GLU A 36 28.83 -12.32 -10.99
CA GLU A 36 27.85 -13.15 -11.66
C GLU A 36 27.43 -14.28 -10.72
N ALA A 37 26.16 -14.37 -10.41
CA ALA A 37 25.58 -15.48 -9.66
C ALA A 37 24.90 -16.43 -10.64
N THR A 38 25.20 -17.70 -10.55
CA THR A 38 24.57 -18.75 -11.35
C THR A 38 23.73 -19.63 -10.43
N ILE A 39 22.46 -19.79 -10.76
CA ILE A 39 21.51 -20.61 -10.00
C ILE A 39 21.01 -21.73 -10.89
N GLU A 40 21.18 -22.96 -10.43
CA GLU A 40 20.72 -24.16 -11.13
C GLU A 40 19.97 -25.06 -10.14
N TYR A 41 18.83 -25.56 -10.56
CA TYR A 41 18.13 -26.62 -9.84
C TYR A 41 18.58 -28.00 -10.37
N LYS A 42 19.10 -28.84 -9.49
CA LYS A 42 19.54 -30.19 -9.80
C LYS A 42 18.54 -31.22 -9.31
N THR A 43 18.02 -32.02 -10.23
CA THR A 43 17.07 -33.10 -9.89
C THR A 43 17.72 -34.29 -9.20
N GLY A 44 19.05 -34.41 -9.27
CA GLY A 44 19.79 -35.61 -8.80
C GLY A 44 19.60 -36.85 -9.69
N LYS A 45 18.88 -36.73 -10.81
CA LYS A 45 18.66 -37.82 -11.76
C LYS A 45 19.72 -37.77 -12.85
N TYR A 46 20.16 -38.98 -13.27
CA TYR A 46 21.15 -39.16 -14.33
C TYR A 46 20.66 -40.17 -15.34
N ASP A 47 20.97 -39.98 -16.61
CA ASP A 47 20.72 -40.94 -17.67
C ASP A 47 21.70 -42.14 -17.59
N GLN A 48 21.55 -43.09 -18.52
CA GLN A 48 22.40 -44.28 -18.62
C GLN A 48 23.88 -43.97 -18.86
N ASN A 49 24.19 -42.73 -19.37
CA ASN A 49 25.55 -42.27 -19.65
C ASN A 49 26.10 -41.36 -18.53
N GLY A 50 25.38 -41.23 -17.41
CA GLY A 50 25.79 -40.38 -16.29
C GLY A 50 25.53 -38.89 -16.51
N LYS A 51 24.74 -38.50 -17.52
CA LYS A 51 24.34 -37.08 -17.76
C LYS A 51 23.12 -36.72 -16.92
N ALA A 52 23.18 -35.57 -16.25
CA ALA A 52 22.09 -35.09 -15.43
C ALA A 52 20.81 -34.83 -16.27
N GLU A 53 19.67 -35.29 -15.77
CA GLU A 53 18.37 -35.15 -16.40
C GLU A 53 17.42 -34.24 -15.60
N GLY A 54 16.66 -33.42 -16.34
CA GLY A 54 15.61 -32.60 -15.78
C GLY A 54 16.09 -31.41 -14.94
N ASN A 55 17.38 -31.06 -15.00
CA ASN A 55 17.88 -29.84 -14.38
C ASN A 55 17.24 -28.62 -15.02
N ILE A 56 16.99 -27.59 -14.20
CA ILE A 56 16.44 -26.29 -14.64
C ILE A 56 17.51 -25.20 -14.43
N GLY A 57 17.83 -24.50 -15.49
CA GLY A 57 18.92 -23.52 -15.53
C GLY A 57 20.13 -24.06 -16.31
N PRO A 58 21.32 -23.49 -16.10
CA PRO A 58 21.64 -22.40 -15.15
C PRO A 58 21.07 -21.04 -15.57
N ASN A 59 20.56 -20.31 -14.61
CA ASN A 59 20.19 -18.90 -14.77
C ASN A 59 21.29 -18.01 -14.19
N LYS A 60 21.66 -16.97 -14.95
CA LYS A 60 22.71 -16.05 -14.53
C LYS A 60 22.12 -14.69 -14.16
N VAL A 61 22.61 -14.14 -13.06
CA VAL A 61 22.28 -12.79 -12.59
C VAL A 61 23.57 -12.02 -12.41
N THR A 62 23.70 -10.89 -13.09
CA THR A 62 24.83 -9.97 -12.89
C THR A 62 24.47 -8.98 -11.80
N ILE A 63 25.32 -8.85 -10.81
CA ILE A 63 25.21 -7.93 -9.70
C ILE A 63 26.32 -6.91 -9.84
N THR A 64 26.00 -5.63 -9.86
CA THR A 64 26.97 -4.53 -9.97
C THR A 64 26.92 -3.70 -8.70
N ALA A 65 28.09 -3.40 -8.12
CA ALA A 65 28.20 -2.43 -7.03
C ALA A 65 28.02 -1.03 -7.60
N VAL A 66 27.01 -0.34 -7.10
CA VAL A 66 26.79 1.08 -7.41
C VAL A 66 27.29 1.94 -6.25
N ASP A 67 27.62 3.19 -6.53
CA ASP A 67 27.95 4.16 -5.49
C ASP A 67 26.80 4.29 -4.50
N GLN A 68 27.13 4.79 -3.31
CA GLN A 68 26.13 4.95 -2.24
C GLN A 68 24.84 5.51 -2.83
N ALA A 69 23.75 4.79 -2.66
CA ALA A 69 22.49 5.02 -3.33
C ALA A 69 22.10 6.50 -3.35
N VAL A 70 22.30 7.15 -4.50
CA VAL A 70 21.85 8.51 -4.72
C VAL A 70 20.34 8.48 -4.82
N VAL A 71 19.67 9.24 -3.98
CA VAL A 71 18.22 9.36 -4.01
C VAL A 71 17.80 9.92 -5.35
N ASN A 72 16.97 9.17 -6.07
CA ASN A 72 16.41 9.56 -7.35
C ASN A 72 14.90 9.79 -7.33
N GLY A 73 14.24 9.38 -6.25
CA GLY A 73 12.80 9.59 -6.15
C GLY A 73 12.21 9.24 -4.78
N PHE A 74 11.02 9.76 -4.58
CA PHE A 74 10.19 9.53 -3.41
C PHE A 74 8.80 9.12 -3.87
N ASP A 75 8.32 7.99 -3.37
CA ASP A 75 6.91 7.62 -3.47
C ASP A 75 6.24 7.87 -2.12
N VAL A 76 5.10 8.52 -2.15
CA VAL A 76 4.25 8.70 -0.97
C VAL A 76 2.88 8.13 -1.28
N ARG A 77 2.37 7.30 -0.38
CA ARG A 77 1.00 6.80 -0.39
C ARG A 77 0.31 7.20 0.90
N ILE A 78 -0.92 7.68 0.77
CA ILE A 78 -1.76 8.03 1.93
C ILE A 78 -2.81 6.95 2.09
N ASP A 79 -2.88 6.37 3.28
CA ASP A 79 -3.88 5.35 3.63
C ASP A 79 -4.21 5.43 5.12
N LYS A 80 -5.13 4.60 5.58
CA LYS A 80 -5.49 4.49 7.00
C LYS A 80 -4.24 4.27 7.85
N ALA A 81 -4.13 4.94 8.97
CA ALA A 81 -2.98 4.83 9.89
C ALA A 81 -2.78 3.40 10.44
N THR A 82 -3.81 2.55 10.33
CA THR A 82 -3.74 1.12 10.67
C THR A 82 -2.99 0.29 9.64
N THR A 83 -2.75 0.80 8.43
CA THR A 83 -1.93 0.13 7.41
C THR A 83 -0.52 -0.10 7.91
N THR A 84 0.06 -1.25 7.60
CA THR A 84 1.30 -1.72 8.26
C THR A 84 2.57 -1.34 7.52
N LYS A 85 2.50 -1.07 6.22
CA LYS A 85 3.65 -0.73 5.38
C LYS A 85 3.24 -0.12 4.03
N PHE A 86 4.17 0.58 3.37
CA PHE A 86 3.99 1.25 2.08
C PHE A 86 3.33 0.35 1.01
N ASP A 87 3.82 -0.88 0.82
CA ASP A 87 3.33 -1.76 -0.26
C ASP A 87 1.88 -2.24 -0.07
N LYS A 88 1.33 -2.07 1.15
CA LYS A 88 -0.07 -2.37 1.48
C LYS A 88 -0.99 -1.15 1.42
N ALA A 89 -0.41 0.05 1.34
CA ALA A 89 -1.16 1.30 1.28
C ALA A 89 -1.85 1.47 -0.09
N LYS A 90 -3.13 1.85 -0.07
CA LYS A 90 -3.98 2.00 -1.26
C LYS A 90 -3.82 3.33 -1.99
N ASP A 91 -3.14 4.28 -1.38
CA ASP A 91 -2.90 5.62 -1.93
C ASP A 91 -4.15 6.47 -2.17
N SER A 92 -4.72 6.94 -1.08
CA SER A 92 -5.80 7.94 -1.10
C SER A 92 -5.21 9.35 -1.05
N LYS A 93 -4.88 9.94 -2.20
CA LYS A 93 -4.34 11.33 -2.26
C LYS A 93 -5.37 12.42 -1.99
N LYS A 94 -6.64 12.07 -1.84
CA LYS A 94 -7.72 12.95 -1.41
C LYS A 94 -8.08 12.69 0.04
N LEU A 95 -7.94 13.70 0.87
CA LEU A 95 -8.34 13.66 2.26
C LEU A 95 -9.52 14.61 2.48
N ALA A 96 -10.54 14.18 3.18
CA ALA A 96 -11.65 15.07 3.52
C ALA A 96 -11.40 15.74 4.88
N VAL A 97 -11.81 17.00 5.00
CA VAL A 97 -11.83 17.72 6.28
C VAL A 97 -12.79 16.99 7.22
N LYS A 98 -12.41 16.86 8.50
CA LYS A 98 -13.19 16.19 9.56
C LYS A 98 -13.51 14.71 9.29
N ASP A 99 -12.77 14.04 8.40
CA ASP A 99 -12.91 12.61 8.25
C ASP A 99 -12.56 11.92 9.60
N PRO A 100 -13.44 11.06 10.14
CA PRO A 100 -13.16 10.35 11.38
C PRO A 100 -12.04 9.31 11.26
N THR A 101 -11.70 8.94 10.02
CA THR A 101 -10.60 8.01 9.75
C THR A 101 -9.26 8.71 9.96
N GLN A 102 -8.40 8.10 10.75
CA GLN A 102 -7.01 8.54 10.86
C GLN A 102 -6.19 8.05 9.70
N TYR A 103 -5.52 8.97 9.01
CA TYR A 103 -4.66 8.68 7.86
C TYR A 103 -3.18 8.85 8.22
N ALA A 104 -2.34 8.13 7.49
CA ALA A 104 -0.90 8.30 7.51
C ALA A 104 -0.34 8.35 6.09
N ALA A 105 0.69 9.15 5.89
CA ALA A 105 1.48 9.17 4.68
C ALA A 105 2.67 8.22 4.85
N PHE A 106 2.74 7.20 4.01
CA PHE A 106 3.79 6.19 3.94
C PHE A 106 4.80 6.60 2.89
N LEU A 107 6.06 6.67 3.26
CA LEU A 107 7.15 7.09 2.37
C LEU A 107 7.98 5.90 1.92
N LYS A 108 8.34 5.86 0.63
CA LYS A 108 9.35 4.97 0.06
C LYS A 108 10.39 5.80 -0.69
N ILE A 109 11.64 5.69 -0.27
CA ILE A 109 12.78 6.40 -0.88
C ILE A 109 13.43 5.45 -1.86
N LYS A 110 13.70 5.92 -3.09
CA LYS A 110 14.29 5.11 -4.15
C LYS A 110 15.60 5.70 -4.65
N ASP A 111 16.52 4.82 -5.01
CA ASP A 111 17.73 5.14 -5.77
C ASP A 111 17.44 5.23 -7.28
N ALA A 112 18.48 5.54 -8.07
CA ALA A 112 18.39 5.63 -9.52
C ALA A 112 18.01 4.31 -10.21
N ASN A 113 18.17 3.18 -9.54
CA ASN A 113 17.80 1.84 -10.04
C ASN A 113 16.40 1.40 -9.56
N GLY A 114 15.68 2.25 -8.84
CA GLY A 114 14.37 1.96 -8.28
C GLY A 114 14.40 1.12 -6.98
N ASN A 115 15.58 0.83 -6.43
CA ASN A 115 15.70 0.10 -5.18
C ASN A 115 15.39 0.99 -3.99
N GLU A 116 14.80 0.41 -2.95
CA GLU A 116 14.49 1.13 -1.72
C GLU A 116 15.76 1.45 -0.93
N ILE A 117 15.92 2.72 -0.58
CA ILE A 117 16.94 3.20 0.37
C ILE A 117 16.37 3.10 1.78
N LYS A 118 16.99 2.29 2.65
CA LYS A 118 16.46 2.00 3.99
C LYS A 118 16.90 2.98 5.10
N ASP A 119 17.66 3.99 4.79
CA ASP A 119 18.21 4.96 5.75
C ASP A 119 17.25 6.15 5.94
N TYR A 120 16.07 5.86 6.48
CA TYR A 120 14.97 6.83 6.63
C TYR A 120 15.19 7.87 7.72
N ASN A 121 16.05 7.61 8.70
CA ASN A 121 16.33 8.52 9.83
C ASN A 121 17.06 9.81 9.40
N LYS A 122 17.66 9.83 8.21
CA LYS A 122 18.25 11.05 7.62
C LYS A 122 17.21 12.00 7.01
N TYR A 123 15.95 11.56 6.92
CA TYR A 123 14.90 12.34 6.27
C TYR A 123 13.89 12.85 7.29
N LYS A 124 13.45 14.08 7.07
CA LYS A 124 12.36 14.71 7.81
C LYS A 124 11.25 15.07 6.86
N VAL A 125 10.05 15.17 7.38
CA VAL A 125 8.86 15.58 6.62
C VAL A 125 8.24 16.83 7.23
N GLU A 126 7.72 17.69 6.38
CA GLU A 126 7.04 18.92 6.79
C GLU A 126 5.89 19.22 5.84
N SER A 127 4.82 19.82 6.35
CA SER A 127 3.76 20.35 5.50
C SER A 127 4.14 21.73 4.96
N SER A 128 3.89 21.95 3.68
CA SER A 128 4.06 23.28 3.07
C SER A 128 3.06 24.31 3.62
N ASP A 129 1.90 23.83 4.08
CA ASP A 129 0.85 24.65 4.68
C ASP A 129 0.14 23.87 5.79
N LYS A 130 0.50 24.19 7.02
CA LYS A 130 -0.08 23.56 8.23
C LYS A 130 -1.54 23.96 8.48
N ALA A 131 -2.00 25.06 7.89
CA ALA A 131 -3.40 25.45 7.97
C ALA A 131 -4.30 24.61 7.06
N THR A 132 -3.72 23.93 6.05
CA THR A 132 -4.41 23.05 5.12
C THR A 132 -4.19 21.59 5.48
N LEU A 133 -2.94 21.17 5.74
CA LEU A 133 -2.55 19.80 6.07
C LEU A 133 -1.61 19.79 7.27
N MET A 134 -1.96 19.12 8.35
CA MET A 134 -1.07 18.90 9.50
C MET A 134 -0.41 17.53 9.42
N LEU A 135 0.88 17.49 9.77
CA LEU A 135 1.62 16.25 10.02
C LEU A 135 1.78 16.04 11.52
N GLY A 136 1.57 14.81 11.99
CA GLY A 136 1.68 14.45 13.40
C GLY A 136 3.11 14.50 13.96
N ALA A 137 4.13 14.42 13.09
CA ALA A 137 5.54 14.51 13.45
C ALA A 137 6.36 15.03 12.27
N SER A 138 7.59 15.44 12.53
CA SER A 138 8.59 15.78 11.49
C SER A 138 9.49 14.60 11.11
N THR A 139 9.41 13.49 11.83
CA THR A 139 10.17 12.26 11.61
C THR A 139 9.22 11.13 11.27
N LEU A 140 9.72 10.14 10.53
CA LEU A 140 8.97 8.95 10.18
C LEU A 140 9.03 7.93 11.32
N ASP A 141 7.97 7.18 11.48
CA ASP A 141 7.89 6.06 12.44
C ASP A 141 8.59 4.79 11.89
N SER A 142 8.49 3.69 12.64
CA SER A 142 9.05 2.37 12.23
C SER A 142 8.40 1.77 10.97
N LYS A 143 7.25 2.26 10.55
CA LYS A 143 6.58 1.87 9.29
C LYS A 143 6.97 2.79 8.12
N HIS A 144 7.89 3.72 8.35
CA HIS A 144 8.27 4.81 7.46
C HIS A 144 7.06 5.69 7.11
N SER A 145 6.24 5.99 8.10
CA SER A 145 5.02 6.79 7.94
C SER A 145 4.93 7.94 8.92
N VAL A 146 4.06 8.90 8.60
CA VAL A 146 3.70 10.02 9.47
C VAL A 146 2.19 10.22 9.40
N ASN A 147 1.55 10.43 10.54
CA ASN A 147 0.11 10.73 10.58
C ASN A 147 -0.16 12.06 9.87
N VAL A 148 -1.25 12.11 9.12
CA VAL A 148 -1.71 13.30 8.40
C VAL A 148 -3.13 13.64 8.80
N THR A 149 -3.42 14.94 8.92
CA THR A 149 -4.76 15.45 9.28
C THR A 149 -5.13 16.56 8.31
N ALA A 150 -6.27 16.39 7.63
CA ALA A 150 -6.87 17.40 6.78
C ALA A 150 -7.54 18.49 7.64
N VAL A 151 -7.10 19.74 7.49
CA VAL A 151 -7.58 20.86 8.31
C VAL A 151 -8.54 21.76 7.52
N LYS A 152 -8.16 22.12 6.30
CA LYS A 152 -8.94 23.00 5.42
C LYS A 152 -8.85 22.49 3.98
N ALA A 153 -9.93 22.64 3.23
CA ALA A 153 -9.93 22.29 1.80
C ALA A 153 -8.92 23.15 1.01
N GLY A 154 -8.20 22.49 0.12
CA GLY A 154 -7.14 23.09 -0.69
C GLY A 154 -6.08 22.06 -1.06
N THR A 155 -4.95 22.53 -1.58
CA THR A 155 -3.80 21.67 -1.88
C THR A 155 -2.64 22.04 -0.96
N ALA A 156 -2.05 21.05 -0.32
CA ALA A 156 -0.81 21.19 0.43
C ALA A 156 0.22 20.16 -0.06
N TYR A 157 1.50 20.41 0.23
CA TYR A 157 2.57 19.48 -0.13
C TYR A 157 3.21 18.89 1.12
N ILE A 158 3.47 17.59 1.10
CA ILE A 158 4.37 16.94 2.02
C ILE A 158 5.78 17.17 1.47
N LEU A 159 6.58 17.98 2.17
CA LEU A 159 7.96 18.28 1.83
C LEU A 159 8.86 17.24 2.51
N ILE A 160 9.75 16.64 1.74
CA ILE A 160 10.75 15.70 2.23
C ILE A 160 12.08 16.45 2.30
N LYS A 161 12.71 16.46 3.48
CA LYS A 161 13.93 17.19 3.75
C LYS A 161 15.07 16.24 4.13
N LYS A 162 16.25 16.53 3.65
CA LYS A 162 17.54 15.94 4.09
C LYS A 162 18.51 17.07 4.38
N ASP A 163 19.17 17.06 5.53
CA ASP A 163 20.10 18.12 5.95
C ASP A 163 19.49 19.53 5.82
N ASN A 164 18.21 19.67 6.25
CA ASN A 164 17.38 20.88 6.17
C ASN A 164 17.08 21.39 4.74
N LYS A 165 17.49 20.68 3.69
CA LYS A 165 17.17 21.02 2.30
C LYS A 165 15.97 20.18 1.84
N ILE A 166 15.06 20.79 1.08
CA ILE A 166 13.96 20.08 0.43
C ILE A 166 14.55 19.23 -0.70
N VAL A 167 14.35 17.93 -0.64
CA VAL A 167 14.82 16.95 -1.63
C VAL A 167 13.68 16.28 -2.39
N GLY A 168 12.44 16.51 -1.95
CA GLY A 168 11.24 16.03 -2.63
C GLY A 168 9.99 16.69 -2.08
N SER A 169 8.91 16.62 -2.86
CA SER A 169 7.59 17.08 -2.44
C SER A 169 6.50 16.24 -3.10
N VAL A 170 5.39 16.04 -2.40
CA VAL A 170 4.21 15.33 -2.90
C VAL A 170 2.97 16.14 -2.60
N ALA A 171 2.17 16.41 -3.63
CA ALA A 171 0.90 17.12 -3.49
C ALA A 171 -0.16 16.22 -2.84
N VAL A 172 -0.92 16.79 -1.92
CA VAL A 172 -2.09 16.19 -1.28
C VAL A 172 -3.28 17.12 -1.49
N GLU A 173 -4.34 16.57 -2.05
CA GLU A 173 -5.60 17.31 -2.21
C GLU A 173 -6.45 17.12 -0.95
N ILE A 174 -6.83 18.22 -0.32
CA ILE A 174 -7.76 18.24 0.80
C ILE A 174 -9.11 18.76 0.29
N VAL A 175 -10.14 17.94 0.40
CA VAL A 175 -11.49 18.26 -0.03
C VAL A 175 -12.35 18.69 1.16
N ALA A 176 -13.47 19.35 0.90
CA ALA A 176 -14.43 19.73 1.94
C ALA A 176 -14.96 18.49 2.70
N GLU A 177 -15.54 18.74 3.87
CA GLU A 177 -16.18 17.70 4.67
C GLU A 177 -17.17 16.90 3.82
N ARG A 178 -17.17 15.59 3.98
CA ARG A 178 -18.06 14.68 3.27
C ARG A 178 -19.48 14.85 3.81
N THR A 179 -20.43 15.02 2.92
CA THR A 179 -21.85 15.14 3.23
C THR A 179 -22.65 14.19 2.37
N VAL A 180 -23.74 13.67 2.89
CA VAL A 180 -24.66 12.82 2.12
C VAL A 180 -25.20 13.59 0.93
N ALA A 181 -25.08 13.03 -0.27
CA ALA A 181 -25.57 13.63 -1.51
C ALA A 181 -26.62 12.77 -2.20
N THR A 182 -26.45 11.45 -2.21
CA THR A 182 -27.40 10.56 -2.89
C THR A 182 -27.69 9.33 -2.06
N LEU A 183 -28.88 8.78 -2.24
CA LEU A 183 -29.33 7.49 -1.73
C LEU A 183 -29.78 6.64 -2.92
N GLU A 184 -29.18 5.48 -3.06
CA GLU A 184 -29.53 4.48 -4.10
C GLU A 184 -30.05 3.23 -3.43
N LEU A 185 -31.10 2.62 -3.98
CA LEU A 185 -31.63 1.33 -3.56
C LEU A 185 -31.36 0.28 -4.65
N ASP A 186 -31.04 -0.94 -4.23
CA ASP A 186 -30.87 -2.06 -5.15
C ASP A 186 -32.20 -2.51 -5.78
N SER A 187 -33.33 -2.17 -5.14
CA SER A 187 -34.68 -2.40 -5.66
C SER A 187 -35.66 -1.35 -5.14
N TYR A 188 -36.46 -0.82 -6.07
CA TYR A 188 -37.54 0.13 -5.77
C TYR A 188 -38.90 -0.56 -5.71
N ASN A 189 -39.01 -1.82 -6.14
CA ASN A 189 -40.22 -2.60 -6.12
C ASN A 189 -39.97 -3.99 -5.55
N VAL A 190 -40.64 -4.32 -4.48
CA VAL A 190 -40.47 -5.59 -3.77
C VAL A 190 -41.86 -6.23 -3.61
N THR A 191 -41.98 -7.48 -4.02
CA THR A 191 -43.19 -8.25 -3.84
C THR A 191 -43.06 -9.22 -2.68
N LEU A 192 -44.00 -9.17 -1.75
CA LEU A 192 -44.11 -10.08 -0.61
C LEU A 192 -45.38 -10.93 -0.74
N SER A 193 -45.28 -12.21 -0.39
CA SER A 193 -46.44 -13.09 -0.32
C SER A 193 -47.03 -13.05 1.08
N LYS A 194 -48.30 -12.66 1.18
CA LYS A 194 -49.04 -12.64 2.44
C LYS A 194 -49.17 -14.04 3.09
N GLN A 195 -49.21 -15.07 2.26
CA GLN A 195 -49.39 -16.44 2.75
C GLN A 195 -48.10 -17.08 3.25
N LEU A 196 -46.94 -16.68 2.71
CA LEU A 196 -45.66 -17.34 2.97
C LEU A 196 -44.86 -16.68 4.10
N LYS A 197 -45.30 -15.56 4.67
CA LYS A 197 -44.60 -14.80 5.72
C LYS A 197 -43.10 -14.59 5.38
N ASN A 198 -42.77 -14.37 4.11
CA ASN A 198 -41.39 -14.16 3.69
C ASN A 198 -40.96 -12.72 3.94
N THR A 199 -39.68 -12.59 4.23
CA THR A 199 -38.99 -11.33 4.31
C THR A 199 -38.24 -11.02 3.01
N LYS A 200 -38.06 -9.76 2.71
CA LYS A 200 -37.19 -9.27 1.63
C LYS A 200 -36.28 -8.18 2.18
N THR A 201 -35.06 -8.23 1.75
CA THR A 201 -34.08 -7.21 2.06
C THR A 201 -33.92 -6.28 0.85
N VAL A 202 -33.91 -4.99 1.12
CA VAL A 202 -33.55 -3.95 0.15
C VAL A 202 -32.31 -3.28 0.66
N THR A 203 -31.26 -3.25 -0.17
CA THR A 203 -29.99 -2.65 0.19
C THR A 203 -29.94 -1.19 -0.23
N ALA A 204 -29.65 -0.32 0.71
CA ALA A 204 -29.49 1.10 0.48
C ALA A 204 -28.00 1.48 0.48
N THR A 205 -27.54 2.14 -0.58
CA THR A 205 -26.19 2.71 -0.69
C THR A 205 -26.28 4.22 -0.59
N VAL A 206 -25.56 4.79 0.36
CA VAL A 206 -25.48 6.24 0.54
C VAL A 206 -24.13 6.73 0.03
N LYS A 207 -24.18 7.72 -0.86
CA LYS A 207 -22.96 8.34 -1.41
C LYS A 207 -22.84 9.79 -1.02
N ASP A 208 -21.60 10.23 -0.88
CA ASP A 208 -21.29 11.64 -0.66
C ASP A 208 -21.27 12.45 -1.96
N GLN A 209 -20.99 13.75 -1.86
CA GLN A 209 -20.89 14.67 -3.00
C GLN A 209 -19.71 14.36 -3.96
N TYR A 210 -18.81 13.44 -3.60
CA TYR A 210 -17.70 13.00 -4.43
C TYR A 210 -17.96 11.64 -5.09
N GLY A 211 -19.14 11.05 -4.80
CA GLY A 211 -19.55 9.75 -5.32
C GLY A 211 -19.02 8.54 -4.52
N ASP A 212 -18.35 8.81 -3.40
CA ASP A 212 -17.84 7.75 -2.52
C ASP A 212 -18.92 7.33 -1.52
N ASP A 213 -18.89 6.06 -1.12
CA ASP A 213 -19.80 5.54 -0.10
C ASP A 213 -19.54 6.20 1.25
N ILE A 214 -20.59 6.65 1.91
CA ILE A 214 -20.53 7.30 3.22
C ILE A 214 -21.52 6.67 4.19
N ALA A 215 -21.10 6.49 5.46
CA ALA A 215 -21.99 6.04 6.51
C ALA A 215 -23.02 7.12 6.85
N ALA A 216 -24.29 6.76 6.88
CA ALA A 216 -25.39 7.64 7.26
C ALA A 216 -26.41 6.87 8.11
N LYS A 217 -27.14 7.60 8.95
CA LYS A 217 -28.31 7.03 9.63
C LYS A 217 -29.48 7.11 8.67
N LEU A 218 -30.08 5.96 8.39
CA LEU A 218 -31.30 5.86 7.62
C LEU A 218 -32.47 5.55 8.56
N SER A 219 -33.61 6.18 8.31
CA SER A 219 -34.89 5.81 8.88
C SER A 219 -35.78 5.24 7.79
N VAL A 220 -36.51 4.20 8.11
CA VAL A 220 -37.52 3.59 7.23
C VAL A 220 -38.86 3.71 7.89
N GLU A 221 -39.82 4.25 7.16
CA GLU A 221 -41.18 4.39 7.62
C GLU A 221 -42.12 3.63 6.67
N CYS A 222 -43.06 2.90 7.22
CA CYS A 222 -44.11 2.29 6.47
C CYS A 222 -45.37 3.17 6.50
N LEU A 223 -45.82 3.56 5.34
CA LEU A 223 -47.05 4.35 5.20
C LEU A 223 -48.33 3.49 5.15
N SER A 224 -48.18 2.17 5.17
CA SER A 224 -49.30 1.21 5.15
C SER A 224 -49.37 0.39 6.44
N THR A 225 -50.56 0.14 6.92
CA THR A 225 -50.83 -0.74 8.06
C THR A 225 -50.71 -2.24 7.75
N ASP A 226 -50.57 -2.57 6.47
CA ASP A 226 -50.49 -3.95 5.99
C ASP A 226 -49.08 -4.57 6.07
N VAL A 227 -48.09 -3.77 6.36
CA VAL A 227 -46.68 -4.18 6.53
C VAL A 227 -46.27 -3.98 7.99
N SER A 228 -45.74 -5.03 8.59
CA SER A 228 -45.22 -5.01 9.96
C SER A 228 -43.72 -5.40 9.97
N ASN A 229 -43.05 -5.08 11.08
CA ASN A 229 -41.66 -5.48 11.33
C ASN A 229 -40.64 -4.90 10.31
N LEU A 230 -40.77 -3.64 9.96
CA LEU A 230 -39.71 -2.91 9.30
C LEU A 230 -38.54 -2.70 10.25
N SER A 231 -37.35 -3.04 9.81
CA SER A 231 -36.11 -2.78 10.54
C SER A 231 -35.03 -2.33 9.61
N THR A 232 -34.11 -1.52 10.11
CA THR A 232 -32.87 -1.18 9.42
C THR A 232 -31.69 -1.75 10.17
N SER A 233 -30.75 -2.35 9.47
CA SER A 233 -29.47 -2.81 10.02
C SER A 233 -28.33 -2.38 9.13
N ALA A 234 -27.24 -1.92 9.72
CA ALA A 234 -26.01 -1.67 8.96
C ALA A 234 -25.33 -3.00 8.68
N VAL A 235 -24.86 -3.18 7.44
CA VAL A 235 -24.01 -4.33 7.10
C VAL A 235 -22.62 -4.09 7.68
N ALA A 236 -22.10 -5.01 8.46
CA ALA A 236 -20.81 -4.87 9.13
C ALA A 236 -19.69 -4.59 8.13
N GLY A 237 -18.93 -3.50 8.37
CA GLY A 237 -17.80 -3.10 7.54
C GLY A 237 -18.16 -2.42 6.22
N SER A 238 -19.43 -2.06 5.98
CA SER A 238 -19.90 -1.35 4.80
C SER A 238 -20.75 -0.14 5.18
N THR A 239 -21.03 0.70 4.18
CA THR A 239 -21.98 1.81 4.26
C THR A 239 -23.38 1.42 3.80
N TYR A 240 -23.63 0.13 3.62
CA TYR A 240 -24.92 -0.41 3.17
C TYR A 240 -25.84 -0.70 4.35
N TYR A 241 -27.14 -0.49 4.15
CA TYR A 241 -28.19 -0.77 5.11
C TYR A 241 -29.17 -1.78 4.49
N THR A 242 -29.58 -2.76 5.27
CA THR A 242 -30.51 -3.83 4.85
C THR A 242 -31.77 -3.79 5.71
#